data_e9eb9258ea5b8d1f6fff3933937f1086
#
_entry.id   e9eb9258ea5b8d1f6fff3933937f1086
#
_cell.length_a   1.000
_cell.length_b   1.000
_cell.length_c   1.000
_cell.angle_alpha   90.00
_cell.angle_beta   90.00
_cell.angle_gamma   90.00
#
_symmetry.space_group_name_H-M   'P 1'
#
loop_
_entity.id
_entity.type
_entity.pdbx_description
1 polymer ?
#
loop_
_entity_poly.entity_id
_entity_poly.type
_entity_poly.pdbx_seq_one_letter_code
_entity_poly.pdbx_strand_id
1 'polypeptide(L)'
;MVNLTIEGRPVSVPEGTSILEAGKRAGVLIPHYCYHPGLSIAGNCRMCLVEVEKAPKLAPACASAVSEGQVVHIYTEQALEARKGVLEMLLINHPLDCPICDKSGECELQDFTYQEGPAESRLRDPKRFNPIEDFGGDVLYTPNRCILCTRCVRFMDEIAQDAVLNVSERGDRALIGKFEGKDLTHEWAGNVIDLCPVGALLSKDSLNKARSWELDHAPSICSGCSQGCNISIDTRDNMVVRLRPRPNDSVNKYFMCDTGRLDYRWINRQDRVEVPLVRRGESHVAADWDVAIPATAALLDGKRVFVAASPNLSNETLHLLSKLMRTNGGTGAFTVPLGPEAPLPGVEDLALRAERAANGNGAELFGFKRTTSPLDGLVAGDVLVVANADVTKATASQLALASAIIVIGTVLPENLRTAAVVLPIANYAEEDGTFTNLRGRVQRFSQTKAAPGMARPSWWVVGDILAALGNGSAYYLASEAFSAMASEVPAFAGMSYDTLGMRGLAVSGGTQ
;
A
#
# COMPACT_ATOMS: atom_id res chain seq x y z
N MET A 1 14.23 29.91 -10.67
CA MET A 1 12.80 29.70 -10.97
C MET A 1 12.52 30.26 -12.34
N VAL A 2 11.73 29.59 -13.15
CA VAL A 2 11.32 30.00 -14.50
C VAL A 2 9.80 30.25 -14.44
N ASN A 3 9.36 31.40 -14.95
CA ASN A 3 7.95 31.77 -14.99
C ASN A 3 7.41 31.57 -16.41
N LEU A 4 6.29 30.90 -16.51
CA LEU A 4 5.64 30.63 -17.79
C LEU A 4 4.12 30.60 -17.63
N THR A 5 3.41 30.56 -18.74
CA THR A 5 1.95 30.45 -18.77
C THR A 5 1.53 29.19 -19.51
N ILE A 6 0.67 28.37 -18.92
CA ILE A 6 0.09 27.16 -19.53
C ILE A 6 -1.42 27.28 -19.52
N GLU A 7 -2.05 27.27 -20.68
CA GLU A 7 -3.50 27.48 -20.84
C GLU A 7 -4.00 28.71 -20.05
N GLY A 8 -3.28 29.84 -20.16
CA GLY A 8 -3.61 31.07 -19.44
C GLY A 8 -3.31 31.05 -17.94
N ARG A 9 -2.80 29.96 -17.37
CA ARG A 9 -2.46 29.82 -15.95
C ARG A 9 -0.98 30.13 -15.74
N PRO A 10 -0.62 31.14 -14.95
CA PRO A 10 0.77 31.41 -14.61
C PRO A 10 1.31 30.31 -13.67
N VAL A 11 2.52 29.88 -13.90
CA VAL A 11 3.22 28.91 -13.07
C VAL A 11 4.71 29.24 -12.99
N SER A 12 5.29 29.03 -11.79
CA SER A 12 6.72 29.22 -11.53
C SER A 12 7.34 27.87 -11.11
N VAL A 13 8.35 27.43 -11.84
CA VAL A 13 8.98 26.11 -11.63
C VAL A 13 10.51 26.23 -11.66
N PRO A 14 11.25 25.26 -11.10
CA PRO A 14 12.72 25.21 -11.25
C PRO A 14 13.15 25.15 -12.72
N GLU A 15 14.30 25.70 -13.01
CA GLU A 15 14.95 25.54 -14.32
C GLU A 15 15.19 24.05 -14.63
N GLY A 16 15.05 23.65 -15.90
CA GLY A 16 15.13 22.25 -16.32
C GLY A 16 13.85 21.43 -16.15
N THR A 17 12.80 21.98 -15.51
CA THR A 17 11.49 21.31 -15.43
C THR A 17 10.92 21.15 -16.84
N SER A 18 10.31 20.00 -17.14
CA SER A 18 9.61 19.80 -18.41
C SER A 18 8.29 20.56 -18.47
N ILE A 19 7.82 20.91 -19.67
CA ILE A 19 6.52 21.53 -19.87
C ILE A 19 5.40 20.65 -19.27
N LEU A 20 5.52 19.32 -19.36
CA LEU A 20 4.55 18.38 -18.80
C LEU A 20 4.46 18.48 -17.28
N GLU A 21 5.60 18.51 -16.57
CA GLU A 21 5.62 18.66 -15.11
C GLU A 21 5.20 20.06 -14.66
N ALA A 22 5.49 21.10 -15.45
CA ALA A 22 4.99 22.45 -15.22
C ALA A 22 3.46 22.51 -15.36
N GLY A 23 2.90 21.84 -16.39
CA GLY A 23 1.45 21.69 -16.58
C GLY A 23 0.77 21.03 -15.38
N LYS A 24 1.36 19.95 -14.88
CA LYS A 24 0.87 19.24 -13.68
C LYS A 24 0.83 20.18 -12.44
N ARG A 25 1.86 21.02 -12.25
CA ARG A 25 1.88 22.00 -11.16
C ARG A 25 0.87 23.14 -11.36
N ALA A 26 0.57 23.48 -12.61
CA ALA A 26 -0.48 24.43 -12.96
C ALA A 26 -1.90 23.85 -12.84
N GLY A 27 -2.04 22.57 -12.51
CA GLY A 27 -3.32 21.86 -12.47
C GLY A 27 -3.92 21.65 -13.87
N VAL A 28 -3.06 21.51 -14.90
CA VAL A 28 -3.45 21.28 -16.28
C VAL A 28 -2.95 19.89 -16.73
N LEU A 29 -3.88 19.05 -17.16
CA LEU A 29 -3.54 17.73 -17.69
C LEU A 29 -3.04 17.83 -19.11
N ILE A 30 -1.80 17.37 -19.37
CA ILE A 30 -1.25 17.16 -20.70
C ILE A 30 -1.29 15.65 -20.99
N PRO A 31 -2.07 15.18 -21.98
CA PRO A 31 -2.17 13.76 -22.30
C PRO A 31 -0.81 13.15 -22.63
N HIS A 32 -0.53 11.94 -22.11
CA HIS A 32 0.74 11.26 -22.37
C HIS A 32 0.66 9.77 -22.05
N TYR A 33 1.53 8.94 -22.66
CA TYR A 33 1.61 7.50 -22.38
C TYR A 33 3.01 7.05 -21.96
N CYS A 34 4.06 7.44 -22.71
CA CYS A 34 5.41 6.91 -22.45
C CYS A 34 6.09 7.55 -21.25
N TYR A 35 5.71 8.75 -20.85
CA TYR A 35 6.27 9.44 -19.70
C TYR A 35 5.72 8.84 -18.38
N HIS A 36 6.65 8.65 -17.44
CA HIS A 36 6.35 8.36 -16.04
C HIS A 36 7.40 9.03 -15.17
N PRO A 37 7.04 9.71 -14.05
CA PRO A 37 7.99 10.49 -13.25
C PRO A 37 9.10 9.65 -12.60
N GLY A 38 8.89 8.35 -12.42
CA GLY A 38 9.89 7.41 -11.90
C GLY A 38 10.75 6.72 -12.96
N LEU A 39 10.69 7.13 -14.23
CA LEU A 39 11.43 6.51 -15.33
C LEU A 39 12.12 7.59 -16.19
N SER A 40 13.12 7.21 -16.95
CA SER A 40 13.73 8.07 -17.97
C SER A 40 12.71 8.54 -19.03
N ILE A 41 13.00 9.62 -19.73
CA ILE A 41 12.10 10.18 -20.75
C ILE A 41 12.33 9.45 -22.09
N ALA A 42 11.34 8.69 -22.56
CA ALA A 42 11.40 8.02 -23.86
C ALA A 42 11.02 8.94 -25.04
N GLY A 43 10.06 9.84 -24.84
CA GLY A 43 9.60 10.79 -25.87
C GLY A 43 9.02 10.16 -27.13
N ASN A 44 8.62 8.88 -27.12
CA ASN A 44 8.25 8.09 -28.29
C ASN A 44 6.75 8.11 -28.66
N CYS A 45 5.85 8.24 -27.70
CA CYS A 45 4.40 8.13 -27.96
C CYS A 45 3.79 9.36 -28.66
N ARG A 46 4.40 10.52 -28.56
CA ARG A 46 3.94 11.80 -29.13
C ARG A 46 2.56 12.28 -28.69
N MET A 47 1.95 11.65 -27.71
CA MET A 47 0.65 12.08 -27.19
C MET A 47 0.69 13.42 -26.45
N CYS A 48 1.87 13.82 -25.94
CA CYS A 48 2.07 15.07 -25.19
C CYS A 48 2.47 16.27 -26.06
N LEU A 49 2.11 16.27 -27.34
CA LEU A 49 2.38 17.40 -28.23
C LEU A 49 1.55 18.61 -27.80
N VAL A 50 2.23 19.77 -27.65
CA VAL A 50 1.66 21.07 -27.30
C VAL A 50 2.16 22.14 -28.23
N GLU A 51 1.39 23.21 -28.39
CA GLU A 51 1.83 24.40 -29.10
C GLU A 51 2.54 25.35 -28.14
N VAL A 52 3.72 25.82 -28.55
CA VAL A 52 4.47 26.86 -27.83
C VAL A 52 4.44 28.11 -28.72
N GLU A 53 4.01 29.24 -28.17
CA GLU A 53 3.98 30.48 -28.95
C GLU A 53 5.34 30.79 -29.57
N LYS A 54 5.32 31.25 -30.80
CA LYS A 54 6.50 31.58 -31.63
C LYS A 54 7.37 30.38 -32.02
N ALA A 55 7.01 29.15 -31.62
CA ALA A 55 7.70 27.96 -32.09
C ALA A 55 7.10 27.51 -33.45
N PRO A 56 7.95 27.07 -34.41
CA PRO A 56 7.48 26.70 -35.75
C PRO A 56 6.77 25.32 -35.79
N LYS A 57 6.85 24.55 -34.71
CA LYS A 57 6.33 23.17 -34.63
C LYS A 57 5.82 22.87 -33.22
N LEU A 58 4.90 21.92 -33.11
CA LEU A 58 4.50 21.37 -31.82
C LEU A 58 5.70 20.76 -31.07
N ALA A 59 5.73 20.99 -29.76
CA ALA A 59 6.76 20.48 -28.86
C ALA A 59 6.27 19.28 -28.06
N PRO A 60 7.08 18.22 -27.87
CA PRO A 60 6.74 17.12 -26.94
C PRO A 60 6.94 17.59 -25.49
N ALA A 61 5.86 17.89 -24.80
CA ALA A 61 5.89 18.47 -23.45
C ALA A 61 6.70 17.68 -22.43
N CYS A 62 6.78 16.35 -22.55
CA CYS A 62 7.56 15.51 -21.65
C CYS A 62 9.07 15.66 -21.79
N ALA A 63 9.55 16.08 -22.98
CA ALA A 63 10.99 16.17 -23.31
C ALA A 63 11.45 17.62 -23.58
N SER A 64 10.55 18.60 -23.46
CA SER A 64 10.86 20.02 -23.69
C SER A 64 10.96 20.73 -22.35
N ALA A 65 12.12 21.33 -22.06
CA ALA A 65 12.32 22.14 -20.87
C ALA A 65 11.57 23.47 -20.98
N VAL A 66 11.14 24.00 -19.85
CA VAL A 66 10.50 25.33 -19.78
C VAL A 66 11.51 26.47 -19.99
N SER A 67 11.02 27.61 -20.51
CA SER A 67 11.80 28.82 -20.68
C SER A 67 11.05 30.02 -20.10
N GLU A 68 11.81 31.08 -19.71
CA GLU A 68 11.22 32.28 -19.12
C GLU A 68 10.26 32.99 -20.10
N GLY A 69 9.08 33.33 -19.61
CA GLY A 69 8.04 34.01 -20.41
C GLY A 69 7.37 33.13 -21.45
N GLN A 70 7.61 31.80 -21.44
CA GLN A 70 7.02 30.88 -22.39
C GLN A 70 5.49 30.80 -22.22
N VAL A 71 4.78 30.77 -23.35
CA VAL A 71 3.33 30.54 -23.38
C VAL A 71 3.04 29.24 -24.10
N VAL A 72 2.29 28.36 -23.42
CA VAL A 72 2.00 27.00 -23.90
C VAL A 72 0.50 26.80 -24.00
N HIS A 73 0.07 26.29 -25.15
CA HIS A 73 -1.33 25.96 -25.45
C HIS A 73 -1.46 24.45 -25.73
N ILE A 74 -2.46 23.84 -25.10
CA ILE A 74 -2.68 22.39 -25.17
C ILE A 74 -3.86 22.06 -26.09
N TYR A 75 -4.84 22.95 -26.15
CA TYR A 75 -6.12 22.71 -26.82
C TYR A 75 -6.28 23.47 -28.14
N THR A 76 -5.15 23.86 -28.80
CA THR A 76 -5.23 24.42 -30.15
C THR A 76 -5.65 23.36 -31.14
N GLU A 77 -6.28 23.76 -32.24
CA GLU A 77 -6.70 22.87 -33.31
C GLU A 77 -5.55 21.97 -33.79
N GLN A 78 -4.35 22.55 -34.00
CA GLN A 78 -3.17 21.83 -34.41
C GLN A 78 -2.73 20.75 -33.40
N ALA A 79 -2.75 21.06 -32.09
CA ALA A 79 -2.39 20.12 -31.03
C ALA A 79 -3.42 18.99 -30.90
N LEU A 80 -4.70 19.32 -30.99
CA LEU A 80 -5.81 18.34 -30.97
C LEU A 80 -5.76 17.40 -32.17
N GLU A 81 -5.57 17.93 -33.38
CA GLU A 81 -5.42 17.10 -34.59
C GLU A 81 -4.21 16.17 -34.52
N ALA A 82 -3.06 16.67 -34.00
CA ALA A 82 -1.88 15.83 -33.81
C ALA A 82 -2.15 14.67 -32.84
N ARG A 83 -2.79 14.91 -31.70
CA ARG A 83 -3.16 13.86 -30.72
C ARG A 83 -4.20 12.89 -31.29
N LYS A 84 -5.19 13.39 -32.05
CA LYS A 84 -6.17 12.56 -32.76
C LYS A 84 -5.48 11.60 -33.73
N GLY A 85 -4.48 12.11 -34.48
CA GLY A 85 -3.66 11.27 -35.36
C GLY A 85 -2.85 10.21 -34.61
N VAL A 86 -2.27 10.57 -33.46
CA VAL A 86 -1.57 9.60 -32.59
C VAL A 86 -2.53 8.51 -32.10
N LEU A 87 -3.71 8.87 -31.62
CA LEU A 87 -4.71 7.92 -31.17
C LEU A 87 -5.16 7.00 -32.31
N GLU A 88 -5.38 7.53 -33.50
CA GLU A 88 -5.72 6.72 -34.67
C GLU A 88 -4.63 5.67 -34.96
N MET A 89 -3.36 6.06 -34.94
CA MET A 89 -2.23 5.13 -35.13
C MET A 89 -2.18 4.04 -34.04
N LEU A 90 -2.39 4.39 -32.78
CA LEU A 90 -2.41 3.43 -31.67
C LEU A 90 -3.58 2.45 -31.77
N LEU A 91 -4.72 2.90 -32.29
CA LEU A 91 -5.95 2.09 -32.41
C LEU A 91 -5.98 1.18 -33.63
N ILE A 92 -5.09 1.34 -34.60
CA ILE A 92 -5.07 0.52 -35.84
C ILE A 92 -5.15 -0.98 -35.52
N ASN A 93 -4.25 -1.48 -34.67
CA ASN A 93 -4.21 -2.90 -34.28
C ASN A 93 -4.76 -3.17 -32.88
N HIS A 94 -5.11 -2.13 -32.11
CA HIS A 94 -5.67 -2.31 -30.78
C HIS A 94 -7.02 -3.04 -30.84
N PRO A 95 -7.21 -4.16 -30.09
CA PRO A 95 -8.45 -4.95 -30.19
C PRO A 95 -9.62 -4.23 -29.52
N LEU A 96 -10.83 -4.60 -29.89
CA LEU A 96 -12.07 -4.11 -29.27
C LEU A 96 -12.39 -4.89 -27.98
N ASP A 97 -11.38 -5.06 -27.11
CA ASP A 97 -11.42 -5.91 -25.93
C ASP A 97 -11.91 -5.20 -24.66
N CYS A 98 -12.26 -3.91 -24.69
CA CYS A 98 -12.67 -3.18 -23.48
C CYS A 98 -13.70 -3.94 -22.63
N PRO A 99 -14.72 -4.61 -23.19
CA PRO A 99 -15.69 -5.39 -22.41
C PRO A 99 -15.09 -6.57 -21.65
N ILE A 100 -13.93 -7.11 -22.08
CA ILE A 100 -13.24 -8.25 -21.47
C ILE A 100 -11.85 -7.91 -20.93
N CYS A 101 -11.44 -6.65 -20.99
CA CYS A 101 -10.12 -6.18 -20.54
C CYS A 101 -10.21 -5.67 -19.11
N ASP A 102 -9.43 -6.24 -18.19
CA ASP A 102 -9.45 -5.83 -16.76
C ASP A 102 -8.95 -4.39 -16.52
N LYS A 103 -8.24 -3.80 -17.50
CA LYS A 103 -7.85 -2.40 -17.44
C LYS A 103 -8.97 -1.41 -17.79
N SER A 104 -10.13 -1.88 -18.25
CA SER A 104 -11.26 -1.01 -18.58
C SER A 104 -11.73 -0.20 -17.38
N GLY A 105 -11.95 1.09 -17.58
CA GLY A 105 -12.29 2.06 -16.53
C GLY A 105 -11.09 2.67 -15.77
N GLU A 106 -9.87 2.13 -15.97
CA GLU A 106 -8.62 2.71 -15.50
C GLU A 106 -7.52 2.71 -16.60
N CYS A 107 -7.95 2.86 -17.86
CA CYS A 107 -7.11 2.77 -19.05
C CYS A 107 -6.92 4.15 -19.69
N GLU A 108 -5.69 4.69 -19.62
CA GLU A 108 -5.37 6.00 -20.21
C GLU A 108 -5.70 6.07 -21.72
N LEU A 109 -5.55 4.95 -22.47
CA LEU A 109 -5.90 4.91 -23.88
C LEU A 109 -7.43 5.03 -24.09
N GLN A 110 -8.22 4.39 -23.26
CA GLN A 110 -9.69 4.46 -23.32
C GLN A 110 -10.16 5.89 -23.04
N ASP A 111 -9.62 6.52 -22.00
CA ASP A 111 -10.01 7.87 -21.59
C ASP A 111 -9.67 8.91 -22.66
N PHE A 112 -8.43 8.91 -23.16
CA PHE A 112 -8.03 9.85 -24.20
C PHE A 112 -8.69 9.57 -25.55
N THR A 113 -9.00 8.31 -25.87
CA THR A 113 -9.75 7.98 -27.08
C THR A 113 -11.17 8.54 -27.00
N TYR A 114 -11.81 8.45 -25.85
CA TYR A 114 -13.14 9.01 -25.65
C TYR A 114 -13.14 10.54 -25.72
N GLN A 115 -12.10 11.18 -25.15
CA GLN A 115 -12.00 12.67 -25.09
C GLN A 115 -11.61 13.29 -26.43
N GLU A 116 -10.65 12.74 -27.16
CA GLU A 116 -10.00 13.38 -28.31
C GLU A 116 -9.90 12.48 -29.54
N GLY A 117 -10.23 11.18 -29.41
CA GLY A 117 -10.06 10.20 -30.48
C GLY A 117 -11.08 10.35 -31.64
N PRO A 118 -10.79 9.71 -32.78
CA PRO A 118 -11.74 9.64 -33.88
C PRO A 118 -12.93 8.74 -33.50
N ALA A 119 -14.14 9.12 -33.95
CA ALA A 119 -15.35 8.33 -33.73
C ALA A 119 -15.33 7.01 -34.50
N GLU A 120 -14.66 6.97 -35.64
CA GLU A 120 -14.60 5.80 -36.53
C GLU A 120 -13.17 5.54 -37.00
N SER A 121 -12.85 4.27 -37.24
CA SER A 121 -11.58 3.86 -37.85
C SER A 121 -11.65 3.98 -39.37
N ARG A 122 -10.63 4.56 -40.00
CA ARG A 122 -10.46 4.58 -41.46
C ARG A 122 -9.87 3.27 -41.97
N LEU A 123 -9.26 2.45 -41.11
CA LEU A 123 -8.70 1.14 -41.48
C LEU A 123 -9.84 0.14 -41.67
N ARG A 124 -9.81 -0.60 -42.81
CA ARG A 124 -10.78 -1.65 -43.15
C ARG A 124 -10.16 -3.05 -43.08
N ASP A 125 -8.82 -3.15 -42.97
CA ASP A 125 -8.11 -4.41 -42.89
C ASP A 125 -8.32 -5.08 -41.52
N PRO A 126 -8.24 -6.42 -41.45
CA PRO A 126 -8.28 -7.13 -40.16
C PRO A 126 -7.15 -6.68 -39.24
N LYS A 127 -7.50 -6.51 -37.95
CA LYS A 127 -6.49 -6.22 -36.91
C LYS A 127 -5.55 -7.42 -36.75
N ARG A 128 -4.28 -7.13 -36.48
CA ARG A 128 -3.27 -8.15 -36.20
C ARG A 128 -3.63 -8.93 -34.95
N PHE A 129 -3.29 -10.21 -34.95
CA PHE A 129 -3.44 -11.10 -33.80
C PHE A 129 -2.09 -11.71 -33.40
N ASN A 130 -1.72 -11.59 -32.13
CA ASN A 130 -0.65 -12.31 -31.49
C ASN A 130 -1.21 -13.03 -30.26
N PRO A 131 -0.73 -14.25 -29.93
CA PRO A 131 -1.20 -14.98 -28.74
C PRO A 131 -0.85 -14.24 -27.44
N ILE A 132 -1.63 -14.54 -26.40
CA ILE A 132 -1.33 -14.10 -25.02
C ILE A 132 -0.13 -14.90 -24.52
N GLU A 133 0.77 -14.26 -23.79
CA GLU A 133 1.99 -14.86 -23.26
C GLU A 133 2.07 -14.72 -21.74
N ASP A 134 2.50 -15.78 -21.08
CA ASP A 134 2.90 -15.73 -19.67
C ASP A 134 4.34 -15.19 -19.58
N PHE A 135 4.50 -14.02 -18.97
CA PHE A 135 5.83 -13.42 -18.79
C PHE A 135 6.56 -13.94 -17.55
N GLY A 136 5.91 -14.79 -16.75
CA GLY A 136 6.44 -15.27 -15.48
C GLY A 136 5.95 -14.45 -14.29
N GLY A 137 6.27 -14.90 -13.07
CA GLY A 137 5.78 -14.27 -11.85
C GLY A 137 4.26 -14.13 -11.86
N ASP A 138 3.75 -12.93 -11.54
CA ASP A 138 2.32 -12.58 -11.60
C ASP A 138 1.92 -11.90 -12.91
N VAL A 139 2.78 -11.83 -13.94
CA VAL A 139 2.59 -10.99 -15.12
C VAL A 139 2.08 -11.78 -16.32
N LEU A 140 0.89 -11.42 -16.80
CA LEU A 140 0.31 -11.89 -18.05
C LEU A 140 0.42 -10.79 -19.13
N TYR A 141 0.90 -11.12 -20.32
CA TYR A 141 1.05 -10.19 -21.43
C TYR A 141 0.09 -10.46 -22.56
N THR A 142 -0.65 -9.42 -22.98
CA THR A 142 -1.56 -9.42 -24.14
C THR A 142 -0.98 -8.48 -25.20
N PRO A 143 -0.20 -8.99 -26.18
CA PRO A 143 0.55 -8.16 -27.15
C PRO A 143 -0.34 -7.21 -27.95
N ASN A 144 -1.53 -7.64 -28.33
CA ASN A 144 -2.45 -6.85 -29.15
C ASN A 144 -2.95 -5.57 -28.48
N ARG A 145 -2.91 -5.51 -27.14
CA ARG A 145 -3.27 -4.33 -26.34
C ARG A 145 -2.11 -3.37 -26.11
N CYS A 146 -0.90 -3.78 -26.46
CA CYS A 146 0.31 -2.98 -26.22
C CYS A 146 0.39 -1.79 -27.17
N ILE A 147 0.73 -0.61 -26.62
CA ILE A 147 0.94 0.64 -27.36
C ILE A 147 2.43 1.00 -27.50
N LEU A 148 3.33 0.07 -27.18
CA LEU A 148 4.81 0.24 -27.31
C LEU A 148 5.36 1.48 -26.58
N CYS A 149 4.78 1.85 -25.45
CA CYS A 149 5.22 3.00 -24.65
C CYS A 149 6.57 2.76 -23.95
N THR A 150 7.04 1.54 -23.90
CA THR A 150 8.31 1.07 -23.30
C THR A 150 8.49 1.34 -21.81
N ARG A 151 7.45 1.72 -21.05
CA ARG A 151 7.58 1.90 -19.59
C ARG A 151 8.07 0.63 -18.89
N CYS A 152 7.56 -0.55 -19.26
CA CYS A 152 7.95 -1.84 -18.68
C CYS A 152 9.41 -2.20 -19.00
N VAL A 153 9.87 -1.97 -20.22
CA VAL A 153 11.26 -2.24 -20.64
C VAL A 153 12.22 -1.35 -19.83
N ARG A 154 11.96 -0.04 -19.80
CA ARG A 154 12.80 0.92 -19.04
C ARG A 154 12.80 0.63 -17.53
N PHE A 155 11.66 0.21 -16.98
CA PHE A 155 11.61 -0.18 -15.57
C PHE A 155 12.52 -1.38 -15.29
N MET A 156 12.41 -2.43 -16.11
CA MET A 156 13.22 -3.64 -15.90
C MET A 156 14.71 -3.38 -16.13
N ASP A 157 15.06 -2.58 -17.13
CA ASP A 157 16.45 -2.26 -17.46
C ASP A 157 17.07 -1.24 -16.49
N GLU A 158 16.42 -0.09 -16.28
CA GLU A 158 17.01 1.04 -15.55
C GLU A 158 16.78 0.97 -14.04
N ILE A 159 15.60 0.48 -13.61
CA ILE A 159 15.18 0.53 -12.21
C ILE A 159 15.39 -0.82 -11.52
N ALA A 160 14.91 -1.91 -12.10
CA ALA A 160 15.12 -3.24 -11.55
C ALA A 160 16.54 -3.77 -11.85
N GLN A 161 17.23 -3.21 -12.86
CA GLN A 161 18.53 -3.65 -13.38
C GLN A 161 18.54 -5.14 -13.74
N ASP A 162 17.40 -5.61 -14.24
CA ASP A 162 17.18 -6.95 -14.76
C ASP A 162 16.55 -6.86 -16.15
N ALA A 163 17.40 -6.76 -17.18
CA ALA A 163 17.01 -6.52 -18.57
C ALA A 163 16.37 -7.76 -19.22
N VAL A 164 15.26 -8.25 -18.66
CA VAL A 164 14.50 -9.40 -19.17
C VAL A 164 13.61 -9.00 -20.35
N LEU A 165 13.08 -7.77 -20.35
CA LEU A 165 12.17 -7.28 -21.38
C LEU A 165 12.92 -6.47 -22.45
N ASN A 166 12.49 -6.62 -23.69
CA ASN A 166 13.02 -5.86 -24.82
C ASN A 166 11.91 -5.48 -25.81
N VAL A 167 12.26 -4.63 -26.78
CA VAL A 167 11.44 -4.42 -27.98
C VAL A 167 11.99 -5.30 -29.08
N SER A 168 11.25 -6.34 -29.43
CA SER A 168 11.58 -7.25 -30.53
C SER A 168 10.96 -6.75 -31.82
N GLU A 169 11.55 -7.12 -32.96
CA GLU A 169 11.14 -6.70 -34.29
C GLU A 169 11.22 -5.17 -34.49
N ARG A 170 10.66 -4.69 -35.60
CA ARG A 170 10.65 -3.26 -35.92
C ARG A 170 9.46 -2.88 -36.80
N GLY A 171 9.19 -1.58 -36.88
CA GLY A 171 8.08 -1.03 -37.64
C GLY A 171 6.76 -1.55 -37.12
N ASP A 172 5.93 -2.00 -38.03
CA ASP A 172 4.58 -2.50 -37.75
C ASP A 172 4.56 -3.83 -36.98
N ARG A 173 5.67 -4.58 -36.95
CA ARG A 173 5.83 -5.85 -36.24
C ARG A 173 6.40 -5.72 -34.84
N ALA A 174 6.83 -4.53 -34.45
CA ALA A 174 7.42 -4.30 -33.13
C ALA A 174 6.47 -4.77 -32.01
N LEU A 175 7.03 -5.49 -31.04
CA LEU A 175 6.32 -5.97 -29.86
C LEU A 175 7.27 -6.01 -28.66
N ILE A 176 6.70 -5.98 -27.47
CA ILE A 176 7.45 -6.26 -26.25
C ILE A 176 7.63 -7.77 -26.14
N GLY A 177 8.84 -8.19 -25.91
CA GLY A 177 9.19 -9.60 -25.70
C GLY A 177 10.10 -9.79 -24.50
N LYS A 178 10.21 -11.01 -24.04
CA LYS A 178 11.22 -11.44 -23.08
C LYS A 178 12.36 -12.16 -23.79
N PHE A 179 13.54 -12.12 -23.23
CA PHE A 179 14.66 -12.96 -23.73
C PHE A 179 14.32 -14.44 -23.53
N GLU A 180 14.72 -15.26 -24.50
CA GLU A 180 14.48 -16.70 -24.45
C GLU A 180 14.99 -17.33 -23.15
N GLY A 181 14.17 -18.13 -22.49
CA GLY A 181 14.49 -18.79 -21.23
C GLY A 181 14.51 -17.88 -20.00
N LYS A 182 14.15 -16.58 -20.13
CA LYS A 182 14.05 -15.67 -18.99
C LYS A 182 12.61 -15.30 -18.71
N ASP A 183 12.19 -15.46 -17.45
CA ASP A 183 10.89 -15.07 -16.94
C ASP A 183 11.02 -13.86 -15.99
N LEU A 184 9.94 -13.11 -15.83
CA LEU A 184 9.84 -12.01 -14.86
C LEU A 184 9.72 -12.59 -13.44
N THR A 185 10.85 -12.97 -12.84
CA THR A 185 10.93 -13.54 -11.48
C THR A 185 11.55 -12.59 -10.46
N HIS A 186 11.96 -11.40 -10.89
CA HIS A 186 12.51 -10.38 -10.02
C HIS A 186 11.46 -9.93 -8.99
N GLU A 187 11.86 -9.72 -7.72
CA GLU A 187 10.97 -9.35 -6.59
C GLU A 187 10.16 -8.05 -6.82
N TRP A 188 10.48 -7.27 -7.84
CA TRP A 188 9.84 -6.02 -8.20
C TRP A 188 9.16 -6.05 -9.57
N ALA A 189 9.10 -7.21 -10.21
CA ALA A 189 8.60 -7.33 -11.59
C ALA A 189 7.15 -6.89 -11.74
N GLY A 190 6.29 -7.10 -10.74
CA GLY A 190 4.89 -6.71 -10.75
C GLY A 190 4.63 -5.21 -10.95
N ASN A 191 5.65 -4.36 -10.74
CA ASN A 191 5.52 -2.92 -11.05
C ASN A 191 5.27 -2.64 -12.54
N VAL A 192 5.63 -3.53 -13.46
CA VAL A 192 5.34 -3.37 -14.89
C VAL A 192 3.83 -3.35 -15.16
N ILE A 193 3.01 -3.97 -14.28
CA ILE A 193 1.54 -3.98 -14.36
C ILE A 193 0.99 -2.58 -14.05
N ASP A 194 1.48 -1.95 -12.97
CA ASP A 194 1.04 -0.60 -12.58
C ASP A 194 1.52 0.47 -13.55
N LEU A 195 2.75 0.30 -14.07
CA LEU A 195 3.34 1.21 -15.04
C LEU A 195 2.69 1.13 -16.41
N CYS A 196 2.05 0.01 -16.75
CA CYS A 196 1.40 -0.17 -18.04
C CYS A 196 0.13 0.71 -18.13
N PRO A 197 0.08 1.69 -19.07
CA PRO A 197 -1.06 2.60 -19.18
C PRO A 197 -2.30 1.94 -19.80
N VAL A 198 -2.16 0.71 -20.28
CA VAL A 198 -3.20 -0.05 -20.98
C VAL A 198 -3.31 -1.47 -20.43
N GLY A 199 -4.26 -2.26 -20.92
CA GLY A 199 -4.47 -3.66 -20.49
C GLY A 199 -3.53 -4.68 -21.16
N ALA A 200 -2.29 -4.28 -21.50
CA ALA A 200 -1.33 -5.18 -22.10
C ALA A 200 -0.60 -6.05 -21.06
N LEU A 201 -0.28 -5.49 -19.89
CA LEU A 201 0.31 -6.23 -18.78
C LEU A 201 -0.71 -6.25 -17.63
N LEU A 202 -1.09 -7.43 -17.21
CA LEU A 202 -2.12 -7.68 -16.19
C LEU A 202 -1.58 -8.65 -15.13
N SER A 203 -2.08 -8.50 -13.90
CA SER A 203 -1.81 -9.42 -12.80
C SER A 203 -2.62 -10.70 -12.98
N LYS A 204 -1.97 -11.85 -12.94
CA LYS A 204 -2.67 -13.16 -12.93
C LYS A 204 -3.49 -13.36 -11.64
N ASP A 205 -3.01 -12.82 -10.52
CA ASP A 205 -3.71 -12.94 -9.24
C ASP A 205 -5.05 -12.19 -9.23
N SER A 206 -5.11 -10.99 -9.80
CA SER A 206 -6.35 -10.18 -9.80
C SER A 206 -7.20 -10.33 -11.06
N LEU A 207 -6.76 -11.12 -12.05
CA LEU A 207 -7.42 -11.25 -13.33
C LEU A 207 -8.87 -11.73 -13.18
N ASN A 208 -9.81 -11.00 -13.78
CA ASN A 208 -11.25 -11.27 -13.81
C ASN A 208 -11.94 -11.28 -12.43
N LYS A 209 -11.31 -10.79 -11.37
CA LYS A 209 -11.94 -10.71 -10.02
C LYS A 209 -12.94 -9.56 -9.91
N ALA A 210 -12.64 -8.42 -10.51
CA ALA A 210 -13.48 -7.22 -10.45
C ALA A 210 -13.16 -6.25 -11.58
N ARG A 211 -14.13 -5.41 -11.94
CA ARG A 211 -13.93 -4.25 -12.80
C ARG A 211 -13.49 -3.05 -11.95
N SER A 212 -12.72 -2.12 -12.54
CA SER A 212 -12.20 -0.98 -11.79
C SER A 212 -13.28 -0.12 -11.13
N TRP A 213 -14.46 0.01 -11.76
CA TRP A 213 -15.61 0.74 -11.21
C TRP A 213 -16.40 -0.01 -10.14
N GLU A 214 -16.09 -1.29 -9.89
CA GLU A 214 -16.67 -2.10 -8.82
C GLU A 214 -15.78 -2.09 -7.57
N LEU A 215 -14.61 -1.45 -7.64
CA LEU A 215 -13.62 -1.41 -6.57
C LEU A 215 -13.73 -0.15 -5.75
N ASP A 216 -13.79 -0.31 -4.45
CA ASP A 216 -13.52 0.76 -3.50
C ASP A 216 -12.00 0.86 -3.28
N HIS A 217 -11.50 2.09 -3.18
CA HIS A 217 -10.07 2.37 -3.03
C HIS A 217 -9.80 3.13 -1.74
N ALA A 218 -8.96 2.60 -0.87
CA ALA A 218 -8.55 3.32 0.33
C ALA A 218 -7.02 3.40 0.47
N PRO A 219 -6.50 4.55 0.91
CA PRO A 219 -5.08 4.71 1.17
C PRO A 219 -4.65 3.92 2.41
N SER A 220 -3.56 3.19 2.29
CA SER A 220 -3.03 2.38 3.38
C SER A 220 -1.51 2.29 3.34
N ILE A 221 -0.96 1.52 4.26
CA ILE A 221 0.45 1.22 4.39
C ILE A 221 0.64 -0.30 4.32
N CYS A 222 1.62 -0.75 3.55
CA CYS A 222 1.97 -2.16 3.48
C CYS A 222 2.50 -2.66 4.83
N SER A 223 1.90 -3.72 5.35
CA SER A 223 2.31 -4.35 6.61
C SER A 223 3.39 -5.42 6.45
N GLY A 224 3.79 -5.74 5.20
CA GLY A 224 4.66 -6.89 4.89
C GLY A 224 6.11 -6.76 5.33
N CYS A 225 6.63 -5.54 5.55
CA CYS A 225 8.00 -5.34 6.05
C CYS A 225 8.19 -3.92 6.64
N SER A 226 9.34 -3.70 7.27
CA SER A 226 9.68 -2.44 7.96
C SER A 226 9.87 -1.22 7.03
N GLN A 227 9.90 -1.39 5.71
CA GLN A 227 9.89 -0.27 4.75
C GLN A 227 8.61 0.56 4.88
N GLY A 228 7.44 -0.07 5.11
CA GLY A 228 6.17 0.63 5.26
C GLY A 228 5.74 1.37 3.99
N CYS A 229 5.78 0.72 2.82
CA CYS A 229 5.40 1.32 1.55
C CYS A 229 3.96 1.86 1.59
N ASN A 230 3.75 3.05 1.02
CA ASN A 230 2.41 3.57 0.79
C ASN A 230 1.71 2.77 -0.30
N ILE A 231 0.50 2.32 0.00
CA ILE A 231 -0.32 1.52 -0.92
C ILE A 231 -1.75 2.04 -1.01
N SER A 232 -2.47 1.61 -2.03
CA SER A 232 -3.92 1.57 -2.09
C SER A 232 -4.36 0.12 -1.89
N ILE A 233 -5.34 -0.09 -1.05
CA ILE A 233 -6.05 -1.36 -0.92
C ILE A 233 -7.33 -1.23 -1.73
N ASP A 234 -7.52 -2.12 -2.70
CA ASP A 234 -8.69 -2.16 -3.54
C ASP A 234 -9.60 -3.31 -3.07
N THR A 235 -10.85 -2.99 -2.73
CA THR A 235 -11.82 -3.95 -2.19
C THR A 235 -13.09 -4.03 -3.05
N ARG A 236 -13.72 -5.20 -3.01
CA ARG A 236 -15.06 -5.45 -3.56
C ARG A 236 -15.81 -6.39 -2.63
N ASP A 237 -17.06 -6.12 -2.36
CA ASP A 237 -17.93 -6.98 -1.53
C ASP A 237 -17.28 -7.34 -0.17
N ASN A 238 -16.65 -6.35 0.47
CA ASN A 238 -15.91 -6.51 1.73
C ASN A 238 -14.72 -7.48 1.68
N MET A 239 -14.16 -7.73 0.49
CA MET A 239 -12.97 -8.56 0.27
C MET A 239 -11.86 -7.74 -0.39
N VAL A 240 -10.62 -7.90 0.07
CA VAL A 240 -9.46 -7.30 -0.61
C VAL A 240 -9.21 -8.05 -1.91
N VAL A 241 -9.17 -7.32 -3.02
CA VAL A 241 -8.98 -7.86 -4.37
C VAL A 241 -7.52 -7.74 -4.79
N ARG A 242 -6.90 -6.57 -4.53
CA ARG A 242 -5.50 -6.29 -4.89
C ARG A 242 -4.91 -5.17 -4.05
N LEU A 243 -3.57 -5.13 -3.99
CA LEU A 243 -2.79 -4.03 -3.44
C LEU A 243 -2.01 -3.36 -4.58
N ARG A 244 -1.94 -2.02 -4.57
CA ARG A 244 -1.19 -1.23 -5.56
C ARG A 244 -0.31 -0.17 -4.88
N PRO A 245 0.86 0.18 -5.45
CA PRO A 245 1.69 1.24 -4.90
C PRO A 245 0.99 2.59 -5.01
N ARG A 246 1.07 3.39 -3.96
CA ARG A 246 0.68 4.80 -3.93
C ARG A 246 1.94 5.65 -3.80
N PRO A 247 2.14 6.66 -4.65
CA PRO A 247 3.38 7.43 -4.66
C PRO A 247 3.68 8.14 -3.33
N ASN A 248 4.89 7.94 -2.82
CA ASN A 248 5.45 8.72 -1.72
C ASN A 248 6.98 8.85 -1.88
N ASP A 249 7.43 10.06 -2.20
CA ASP A 249 8.85 10.35 -2.47
C ASP A 249 9.77 10.03 -1.29
N SER A 250 9.25 10.08 -0.07
CA SER A 250 10.01 9.83 1.15
C SER A 250 10.09 8.36 1.56
N VAL A 251 9.32 7.45 0.94
CA VAL A 251 9.22 6.04 1.38
C VAL A 251 9.49 5.05 0.25
N ASN A 252 8.62 5.03 -0.75
CA ASN A 252 8.63 4.00 -1.80
C ASN A 252 8.61 4.58 -3.23
N LYS A 253 8.76 5.91 -3.37
CA LYS A 253 8.64 6.58 -4.66
C LYS A 253 7.31 6.19 -5.35
N TYR A 254 7.38 5.31 -6.35
CA TYR A 254 6.24 4.87 -7.16
C TYR A 254 6.04 3.35 -7.11
N PHE A 255 6.84 2.59 -6.36
CA PHE A 255 6.99 1.16 -6.50
C PHE A 255 6.67 0.39 -5.22
N MET A 256 6.35 -0.90 -5.36
CA MET A 256 6.24 -1.85 -4.26
C MET A 256 6.75 -3.23 -4.69
N CYS A 257 7.24 -4.03 -3.74
CA CYS A 257 7.71 -5.39 -4.00
C CYS A 257 6.54 -6.36 -4.24
N ASP A 258 6.81 -7.46 -4.94
CA ASP A 258 5.79 -8.44 -5.30
C ASP A 258 5.34 -9.26 -4.07
N THR A 259 6.25 -9.56 -3.14
CA THR A 259 5.89 -10.12 -1.82
C THR A 259 4.84 -9.26 -1.13
N GLY A 260 5.07 -7.94 -1.01
CA GLY A 260 4.09 -7.04 -0.39
C GLY A 260 2.79 -6.93 -1.19
N ARG A 261 2.87 -6.99 -2.53
CA ARG A 261 1.73 -6.91 -3.44
C ARG A 261 0.78 -8.10 -3.30
N LEU A 262 1.31 -9.30 -3.14
CA LEU A 262 0.55 -10.53 -3.17
C LEU A 262 0.19 -11.07 -1.77
N ASP A 263 0.80 -10.54 -0.71
CA ASP A 263 0.56 -10.96 0.68
C ASP A 263 -0.65 -10.26 1.31
N TYR A 264 -1.82 -10.38 0.70
CA TYR A 264 -3.07 -9.84 1.26
C TYR A 264 -4.12 -10.91 1.57
N ARG A 265 -3.91 -12.16 1.16
CA ARG A 265 -4.90 -13.25 1.30
C ARG A 265 -5.27 -13.52 2.76
N TRP A 266 -4.31 -13.32 3.68
CA TRP A 266 -4.55 -13.46 5.11
C TRP A 266 -5.56 -12.44 5.67
N ILE A 267 -5.72 -11.27 5.01
CA ILE A 267 -6.72 -10.27 5.37
C ILE A 267 -8.14 -10.81 5.14
N ASN A 268 -8.29 -11.66 4.14
CA ASN A 268 -9.56 -12.26 3.73
C ASN A 268 -9.84 -13.63 4.38
N ARG A 269 -9.03 -14.05 5.37
CA ARG A 269 -9.22 -15.34 6.04
C ARG A 269 -10.57 -15.46 6.74
N GLN A 270 -11.14 -16.67 6.76
CA GLN A 270 -12.48 -16.94 7.27
C GLN A 270 -12.49 -17.50 8.70
N ASP A 271 -11.34 -17.95 9.23
CA ASP A 271 -11.20 -18.56 10.56
C ASP A 271 -10.98 -17.50 11.67
N ARG A 272 -11.69 -16.38 11.55
CA ARG A 272 -11.63 -15.25 12.48
C ARG A 272 -12.44 -15.51 13.73
N VAL A 273 -11.96 -14.99 14.87
CA VAL A 273 -12.82 -14.84 16.05
C VAL A 273 -13.78 -13.68 15.80
N GLU A 274 -15.08 -13.96 15.81
CA GLU A 274 -16.11 -12.99 15.45
C GLU A 274 -16.85 -12.40 16.66
N VAL A 275 -16.81 -13.10 17.80
CA VAL A 275 -17.48 -12.68 19.04
C VAL A 275 -16.54 -12.82 20.23
N PRO A 276 -16.67 -11.99 21.28
CA PRO A 276 -15.91 -12.20 22.51
C PRO A 276 -16.23 -13.56 23.12
N LEU A 277 -15.21 -14.23 23.65
CA LEU A 277 -15.35 -15.54 24.28
C LEU A 277 -14.86 -15.46 25.73
N VAL A 278 -15.64 -15.99 26.64
CA VAL A 278 -15.29 -16.13 28.08
C VAL A 278 -15.29 -17.61 28.43
N ARG A 279 -14.21 -18.06 29.06
CA ARG A 279 -14.08 -19.47 29.46
C ARG A 279 -14.96 -19.78 30.65
N ARG A 280 -15.80 -20.83 30.52
CA ARG A 280 -16.60 -21.41 31.60
C ARG A 280 -16.32 -22.91 31.70
N GLY A 281 -15.64 -23.31 32.77
CA GLY A 281 -15.13 -24.67 32.88
C GLY A 281 -14.08 -25.01 31.81
N GLU A 282 -14.34 -26.01 30.98
CA GLU A 282 -13.41 -26.46 29.93
C GLU A 282 -13.69 -25.84 28.54
N SER A 283 -14.79 -25.07 28.39
CA SER A 283 -15.20 -24.53 27.09
C SER A 283 -15.28 -23.01 27.10
N HIS A 284 -15.11 -22.42 25.90
CA HIS A 284 -15.42 -21.01 25.65
C HIS A 284 -16.92 -20.84 25.36
N VAL A 285 -17.51 -19.81 25.93
CA VAL A 285 -18.88 -19.38 25.67
C VAL A 285 -18.83 -17.98 25.06
N ALA A 286 -19.62 -17.78 24.02
CA ALA A 286 -19.78 -16.45 23.42
C ALA A 286 -20.41 -15.49 24.46
N ALA A 287 -19.90 -14.27 24.48
CA ALA A 287 -20.34 -13.21 25.40
C ALA A 287 -20.45 -11.88 24.65
N ASP A 288 -21.22 -10.97 25.20
CA ASP A 288 -21.24 -9.58 24.76
C ASP A 288 -20.06 -8.80 25.36
N TRP A 289 -19.77 -7.62 24.78
CA TRP A 289 -18.66 -6.78 25.23
C TRP A 289 -18.82 -6.28 26.68
N ASP A 290 -20.04 -6.02 27.12
CA ASP A 290 -20.39 -5.62 28.50
C ASP A 290 -20.12 -6.72 29.55
N VAL A 291 -19.98 -7.96 29.12
CA VAL A 291 -19.56 -9.11 29.95
C VAL A 291 -18.04 -9.34 29.82
N ALA A 292 -17.51 -9.30 28.60
CA ALA A 292 -16.14 -9.68 28.33
C ALA A 292 -15.12 -8.64 28.84
N ILE A 293 -15.41 -7.33 28.72
CA ILE A 293 -14.50 -6.27 29.21
C ILE A 293 -14.39 -6.30 30.74
N PRO A 294 -15.48 -6.32 31.53
CA PRO A 294 -15.36 -6.46 32.99
C PRO A 294 -14.69 -7.77 33.46
N ALA A 295 -14.93 -8.87 32.75
CA ALA A 295 -14.28 -10.15 33.06
C ALA A 295 -12.74 -10.03 32.80
N THR A 296 -12.34 -9.35 31.75
CA THR A 296 -10.93 -9.08 31.44
C THR A 296 -10.31 -8.17 32.50
N ALA A 297 -10.97 -7.07 32.88
CA ALA A 297 -10.50 -6.15 33.90
C ALA A 297 -10.32 -6.86 35.26
N ALA A 298 -11.25 -7.72 35.66
CA ALA A 298 -11.15 -8.48 36.90
C ALA A 298 -9.95 -9.45 36.96
N LEU A 299 -9.50 -9.97 35.80
CA LEU A 299 -8.29 -10.81 35.73
C LEU A 299 -7.00 -9.99 35.83
N LEU A 300 -7.03 -8.72 35.40
CA LEU A 300 -5.88 -7.82 35.33
C LEU A 300 -5.69 -7.03 36.63
N ASP A 301 -6.76 -6.81 37.39
CA ASP A 301 -6.76 -5.94 38.58
C ASP A 301 -5.75 -6.42 39.63
N GLY A 302 -4.85 -5.52 40.03
CA GLY A 302 -3.78 -5.77 41.00
C GLY A 302 -2.72 -6.79 40.55
N LYS A 303 -2.74 -7.27 39.30
CA LYS A 303 -1.79 -8.27 38.78
C LYS A 303 -0.69 -7.63 37.94
N ARG A 304 0.50 -8.24 38.00
CA ARG A 304 1.55 -7.93 37.05
C ARG A 304 1.17 -8.48 35.67
N VAL A 305 1.27 -7.64 34.62
CA VAL A 305 0.83 -7.98 33.27
C VAL A 305 2.05 -8.16 32.36
N PHE A 306 2.12 -9.30 31.68
CA PHE A 306 3.07 -9.48 30.60
C PHE A 306 2.33 -9.40 29.26
N VAL A 307 2.78 -8.52 28.36
CA VAL A 307 2.17 -8.35 27.03
C VAL A 307 3.06 -8.92 25.93
N ALA A 308 2.60 -9.98 25.28
CA ALA A 308 3.18 -10.44 24.02
C ALA A 308 2.46 -9.71 22.86
N ALA A 309 3.12 -8.74 22.23
CA ALA A 309 2.52 -7.90 21.21
C ALA A 309 2.95 -8.28 19.79
N SER A 310 2.05 -8.10 18.82
CA SER A 310 2.41 -8.12 17.40
C SER A 310 3.04 -6.79 16.98
N PRO A 311 4.15 -6.79 16.25
CA PRO A 311 4.73 -5.58 15.68
C PRO A 311 3.96 -5.03 14.46
N ASN A 312 2.80 -5.59 14.13
CA ASN A 312 1.86 -5.11 13.12
C ASN A 312 0.56 -4.52 13.74
N LEU A 313 0.54 -4.31 15.05
CA LEU A 313 -0.49 -3.49 15.69
C LEU A 313 -0.21 -2.00 15.45
N SER A 314 -1.28 -1.18 15.44
CA SER A 314 -1.14 0.26 15.28
C SER A 314 -0.37 0.91 16.44
N ASN A 315 0.22 2.08 16.20
CA ASN A 315 0.86 2.87 17.26
C ASN A 315 -0.11 3.16 18.40
N GLU A 316 -1.36 3.47 18.07
CA GLU A 316 -2.44 3.73 19.03
C GLU A 316 -2.64 2.53 19.95
N THR A 317 -2.73 1.34 19.40
CA THR A 317 -2.90 0.10 20.15
C THR A 317 -1.67 -0.23 21.00
N LEU A 318 -0.47 -0.11 20.44
CA LEU A 318 0.79 -0.37 21.16
C LEU A 318 0.98 0.62 22.30
N HIS A 319 0.60 1.89 22.12
CA HIS A 319 0.61 2.88 23.19
C HIS A 319 -0.32 2.48 24.35
N LEU A 320 -1.57 2.12 24.06
CA LEU A 320 -2.53 1.71 25.08
C LEU A 320 -2.12 0.41 25.77
N LEU A 321 -1.58 -0.58 25.03
CA LEU A 321 -1.00 -1.78 25.63
C LEU A 321 0.20 -1.46 26.53
N SER A 322 1.01 -0.45 26.17
CA SER A 322 2.12 -0.01 27.03
C SER A 322 1.63 0.58 28.35
N LYS A 323 0.50 1.31 28.34
CA LYS A 323 -0.15 1.80 29.58
C LYS A 323 -0.64 0.64 30.42
N LEU A 324 -1.32 -0.33 29.82
CA LEU A 324 -1.79 -1.54 30.48
C LEU A 324 -0.62 -2.31 31.13
N MET A 325 0.48 -2.51 30.37
CA MET A 325 1.69 -3.17 30.85
C MET A 325 2.30 -2.48 32.07
N ARG A 326 2.37 -1.14 32.08
CA ARG A 326 3.04 -0.37 33.16
C ARG A 326 2.25 -0.28 34.44
N THR A 327 0.94 -0.50 34.42
CA THR A 327 0.03 -0.28 35.55
C THR A 327 0.47 -1.01 36.81
N ASN A 328 0.99 -2.23 36.74
CA ASN A 328 1.43 -3.01 37.90
C ASN A 328 2.87 -3.52 37.75
N GLY A 329 3.76 -2.68 37.16
CA GLY A 329 5.17 -3.01 37.00
C GLY A 329 5.42 -4.17 36.02
N GLY A 330 4.51 -4.38 35.08
CA GLY A 330 4.61 -5.40 34.06
C GLY A 330 5.62 -5.07 32.95
N THR A 331 5.76 -5.97 32.01
CA THR A 331 6.70 -5.86 30.87
C THR A 331 6.05 -6.41 29.60
N GLY A 332 6.65 -6.15 28.47
CA GLY A 332 6.17 -6.72 27.20
C GLY A 332 7.28 -6.99 26.20
N ALA A 333 7.03 -7.93 25.32
CA ALA A 333 7.95 -8.31 24.27
C ALA A 333 7.23 -8.50 22.93
N PHE A 334 8.01 -8.45 21.85
CA PHE A 334 7.58 -8.77 20.52
C PHE A 334 8.70 -9.45 19.72
N THR A 335 8.31 -10.19 18.69
CA THR A 335 9.24 -10.78 17.74
C THR A 335 8.96 -10.24 16.35
N VAL A 336 10.01 -10.09 15.54
CA VAL A 336 9.88 -9.73 14.12
C VAL A 336 10.30 -10.93 13.29
N PRO A 337 9.40 -11.46 12.43
CA PRO A 337 9.80 -12.47 11.47
C PRO A 337 10.87 -11.91 10.52
N LEU A 338 11.88 -12.69 10.21
CA LEU A 338 12.95 -12.32 9.29
C LEU A 338 12.85 -13.09 7.98
N GLY A 339 13.21 -12.43 6.90
CA GLY A 339 13.29 -13.02 5.56
C GLY A 339 14.43 -12.42 4.73
N PRO A 340 14.66 -12.93 3.51
CA PRO A 340 15.70 -12.39 2.64
C PRO A 340 15.38 -10.93 2.27
N GLU A 341 16.40 -10.10 2.25
CA GLU A 341 16.28 -8.72 1.76
C GLU A 341 16.42 -8.67 0.23
N ALA A 342 15.59 -7.84 -0.43
CA ALA A 342 15.64 -7.64 -1.88
C ALA A 342 15.54 -6.14 -2.20
N PRO A 343 16.66 -5.47 -2.48
CA PRO A 343 16.66 -4.06 -2.87
C PRO A 343 16.08 -3.87 -4.28
N LEU A 344 15.57 -2.67 -4.54
CA LEU A 344 15.28 -2.20 -5.90
C LEU A 344 16.48 -1.37 -6.39
N PRO A 345 17.35 -1.90 -7.25
CA PRO A 345 18.68 -1.33 -7.48
C PRO A 345 18.68 0.12 -8.00
N GLY A 346 17.73 0.48 -8.84
CA GLY A 346 17.60 1.83 -9.41
C GLY A 346 16.91 2.85 -8.50
N VAL A 347 16.55 2.48 -7.26
CA VAL A 347 15.92 3.38 -6.30
C VAL A 347 16.66 3.30 -4.97
N GLU A 348 17.36 4.37 -4.63
CA GLU A 348 18.09 4.47 -3.37
C GLU A 348 17.15 4.17 -2.19
N ASP A 349 17.64 3.31 -1.27
CA ASP A 349 16.98 3.00 -0.02
C ASP A 349 15.60 2.30 -0.12
N LEU A 350 15.19 1.83 -1.27
CA LEU A 350 13.98 1.05 -1.42
C LEU A 350 14.29 -0.45 -1.51
N ALA A 351 13.80 -1.21 -0.53
CA ALA A 351 13.99 -2.67 -0.48
C ALA A 351 12.78 -3.38 0.12
N LEU A 352 12.58 -4.62 -0.26
CA LEU A 352 11.88 -5.57 0.59
C LEU A 352 12.82 -5.85 1.77
N ARG A 353 12.52 -5.32 2.95
CA ARG A 353 13.41 -5.40 4.12
C ARG A 353 13.39 -6.78 4.75
N ALA A 354 14.51 -7.14 5.39
CA ALA A 354 14.61 -8.40 6.12
C ALA A 354 13.55 -8.52 7.22
N GLU A 355 13.25 -7.44 7.92
CA GLU A 355 12.22 -7.39 8.96
C GLU A 355 10.82 -7.37 8.36
N ARG A 356 10.04 -8.44 8.61
CA ARG A 356 8.69 -8.66 8.07
C ARG A 356 7.60 -8.10 8.99
N ALA A 357 7.75 -6.85 9.40
CA ALA A 357 6.74 -6.12 10.18
C ALA A 357 6.85 -4.62 9.94
N ALA A 358 5.72 -3.95 9.79
CA ALA A 358 5.68 -2.53 9.46
C ALA A 358 5.93 -1.61 10.66
N ASN A 359 5.64 -2.04 11.88
CA ASN A 359 5.61 -1.18 13.07
C ASN A 359 6.53 -1.67 14.22
N GLY A 360 7.63 -2.37 13.88
CA GLY A 360 8.62 -2.79 14.87
C GLY A 360 9.22 -1.60 15.65
N ASN A 361 9.56 -0.51 14.97
CA ASN A 361 10.04 0.72 15.58
C ASN A 361 8.98 1.36 16.51
N GLY A 362 7.71 1.34 16.12
CA GLY A 362 6.62 1.78 16.99
C GLY A 362 6.55 0.97 18.27
N ALA A 363 6.66 -0.35 18.20
CA ALA A 363 6.67 -1.19 19.40
C ALA A 363 7.83 -0.84 20.35
N GLU A 364 9.03 -0.61 19.82
CA GLU A 364 10.20 -0.18 20.63
C GLU A 364 9.98 1.20 21.27
N LEU A 365 9.41 2.17 20.56
CA LEU A 365 9.09 3.50 21.09
C LEU A 365 8.15 3.44 22.31
N PHE A 366 7.26 2.46 22.37
CA PHE A 366 6.36 2.25 23.51
C PHE A 366 6.93 1.35 24.61
N GLY A 367 8.19 0.91 24.47
CA GLY A 367 8.93 0.18 25.50
C GLY A 367 8.75 -1.33 25.47
N PHE A 368 8.20 -1.89 24.38
CA PHE A 368 8.25 -3.32 24.13
C PHE A 368 9.67 -3.76 23.78
N LYS A 369 10.10 -4.88 24.33
CA LYS A 369 11.43 -5.45 24.03
C LYS A 369 11.36 -6.32 22.77
N ARG A 370 12.26 -6.07 21.84
CA ARG A 370 12.47 -6.97 20.71
C ARG A 370 13.23 -8.20 21.18
N THR A 371 12.69 -9.38 20.96
CA THR A 371 13.23 -10.66 21.46
C THR A 371 13.11 -11.76 20.41
N THR A 372 13.70 -12.91 20.69
CA THR A 372 13.62 -14.11 19.83
C THR A 372 12.39 -14.97 20.12
N SER A 373 11.79 -14.81 21.30
CA SER A 373 10.52 -15.43 21.67
C SER A 373 9.55 -14.39 22.23
N PRO A 374 8.28 -14.36 21.79
CA PRO A 374 7.33 -13.35 22.25
C PRO A 374 6.98 -13.47 23.74
N LEU A 375 7.42 -14.53 24.42
CA LEU A 375 7.22 -14.76 25.85
C LEU A 375 8.49 -14.52 26.68
N ASP A 376 9.56 -13.98 26.08
CA ASP A 376 10.79 -13.65 26.83
C ASP A 376 10.54 -12.54 27.85
N GLY A 377 10.64 -12.87 29.14
CA GLY A 377 10.35 -11.97 30.25
C GLY A 377 9.03 -12.29 30.98
N LEU A 378 8.26 -13.26 30.52
CA LEU A 378 7.12 -13.80 31.27
C LEU A 378 7.61 -14.53 32.52
N VAL A 379 7.08 -14.18 33.68
CA VAL A 379 7.42 -14.83 34.95
C VAL A 379 6.19 -15.50 35.59
N ALA A 380 6.44 -16.45 36.48
CA ALA A 380 5.37 -17.18 37.16
C ALA A 380 4.43 -16.23 37.93
N GLY A 381 3.14 -16.38 37.71
CA GLY A 381 2.09 -15.56 38.34
C GLY A 381 1.64 -14.34 37.54
N ASP A 382 2.31 -13.99 36.44
CA ASP A 382 1.85 -12.93 35.54
C ASP A 382 0.49 -13.25 34.91
N VAL A 383 -0.27 -12.22 34.56
CA VAL A 383 -1.35 -12.35 33.58
C VAL A 383 -0.75 -12.11 32.19
N LEU A 384 -0.83 -13.12 31.33
CA LEU A 384 -0.35 -13.04 29.94
C LEU A 384 -1.45 -12.44 29.04
N VAL A 385 -1.15 -11.30 28.44
CA VAL A 385 -1.95 -10.72 27.35
C VAL A 385 -1.27 -11.01 26.02
N VAL A 386 -1.88 -11.81 25.18
CA VAL A 386 -1.41 -12.09 23.81
C VAL A 386 -2.15 -11.15 22.85
N ALA A 387 -1.50 -10.06 22.44
CA ALA A 387 -2.07 -9.06 21.56
C ALA A 387 -1.65 -9.34 20.11
N ASN A 388 -2.42 -10.17 19.42
CA ASN A 388 -2.23 -10.58 18.02
C ASN A 388 -0.79 -11.10 17.71
N ALA A 389 -0.04 -11.53 18.74
CA ALA A 389 1.32 -12.07 18.59
C ALA A 389 1.29 -13.53 18.16
N ASP A 390 2.28 -13.93 17.35
CA ASP A 390 2.50 -15.34 17.01
C ASP A 390 3.18 -16.06 18.18
N VAL A 391 2.40 -16.79 18.95
CA VAL A 391 2.84 -17.64 20.06
C VAL A 391 2.67 -19.13 19.76
N THR A 392 2.51 -19.51 18.52
CA THR A 392 2.28 -20.91 18.09
C THR A 392 3.41 -21.85 18.49
N LYS A 393 4.64 -21.32 18.61
CA LYS A 393 5.82 -22.06 19.06
C LYS A 393 6.01 -22.09 20.57
N ALA A 394 5.14 -21.42 21.34
CA ALA A 394 5.22 -21.45 22.80
C ALA A 394 4.93 -22.84 23.36
N THR A 395 5.76 -23.29 24.28
CA THR A 395 5.56 -24.59 24.95
C THR A 395 4.50 -24.51 26.05
N ALA A 396 3.88 -25.65 26.37
CA ALA A 396 2.92 -25.71 27.48
C ALA A 396 3.53 -25.25 28.81
N SER A 397 4.81 -25.54 29.06
CA SER A 397 5.52 -25.11 30.27
C SER A 397 5.74 -23.60 30.33
N GLN A 398 5.97 -22.95 29.19
CA GLN A 398 6.04 -21.47 29.13
C GLN A 398 4.67 -20.85 29.42
N LEU A 399 3.61 -21.36 28.78
CA LEU A 399 2.26 -20.85 29.00
C LEU A 399 1.75 -21.08 30.43
N ALA A 400 2.18 -22.17 31.08
CA ALA A 400 1.84 -22.50 32.45
C ALA A 400 2.44 -21.53 33.51
N LEU A 401 3.38 -20.67 33.13
CA LEU A 401 3.86 -19.59 33.99
C LEU A 401 2.77 -18.53 34.24
N ALA A 402 1.89 -18.34 33.28
CA ALA A 402 0.82 -17.35 33.41
C ALA A 402 -0.27 -17.83 34.40
N SER A 403 -0.68 -16.94 35.31
CA SER A 403 -1.83 -17.18 36.19
C SER A 403 -3.17 -17.13 35.45
N ALA A 404 -3.23 -16.37 34.37
CA ALA A 404 -4.35 -16.31 33.42
C ALA A 404 -3.82 -15.87 32.04
N ILE A 405 -4.52 -16.29 30.98
CA ILE A 405 -4.20 -15.91 29.60
C ILE A 405 -5.39 -15.16 29.01
N ILE A 406 -5.13 -13.98 28.46
CA ILE A 406 -6.09 -13.16 27.71
C ILE A 406 -5.58 -13.06 26.28
N VAL A 407 -6.44 -13.36 25.31
CA VAL A 407 -6.13 -13.20 23.88
C VAL A 407 -6.89 -11.98 23.36
N ILE A 408 -6.16 -11.03 22.79
CA ILE A 408 -6.69 -9.90 22.03
C ILE A 408 -6.21 -10.13 20.60
N GLY A 409 -7.05 -10.69 19.73
CA GLY A 409 -6.55 -11.16 18.46
C GLY A 409 -7.58 -11.41 17.38
N THR A 410 -7.10 -11.56 16.17
CA THR A 410 -7.94 -11.87 15.00
C THR A 410 -8.33 -13.34 14.94
N VAL A 411 -7.53 -14.21 15.55
CA VAL A 411 -7.73 -15.66 15.62
C VAL A 411 -7.38 -16.17 17.01
N LEU A 412 -7.88 -17.34 17.37
CA LEU A 412 -7.49 -18.04 18.58
C LEU A 412 -6.53 -19.19 18.21
N PRO A 413 -5.22 -19.08 18.52
CA PRO A 413 -4.27 -20.15 18.31
C PRO A 413 -4.66 -21.43 19.10
N GLU A 414 -4.36 -22.60 18.54
CA GLU A 414 -4.74 -23.87 19.16
C GLU A 414 -4.13 -24.08 20.55
N ASN A 415 -2.87 -23.69 20.75
CA ASN A 415 -2.18 -23.75 22.03
C ASN A 415 -2.70 -22.76 23.08
N LEU A 416 -3.58 -21.82 22.70
CA LEU A 416 -4.25 -20.85 23.59
C LEU A 416 -5.73 -21.17 23.85
N ARG A 417 -6.19 -22.36 23.53
CA ARG A 417 -7.58 -22.78 23.82
C ARG A 417 -7.93 -22.78 25.33
N THR A 418 -6.93 -22.65 26.19
CA THR A 418 -7.13 -22.49 27.64
C THR A 418 -7.22 -21.03 28.08
N ALA A 419 -7.18 -20.06 27.18
CA ALA A 419 -7.31 -18.64 27.50
C ALA A 419 -8.60 -18.37 28.29
N ALA A 420 -8.51 -17.53 29.33
CA ALA A 420 -9.66 -17.18 30.16
C ALA A 420 -10.67 -16.29 29.39
N VAL A 421 -10.15 -15.38 28.54
CA VAL A 421 -10.95 -14.49 27.71
C VAL A 421 -10.29 -14.35 26.34
N VAL A 422 -11.11 -14.31 25.28
CA VAL A 422 -10.68 -14.02 23.91
C VAL A 422 -11.49 -12.83 23.39
N LEU A 423 -10.82 -11.77 23.01
CA LEU A 423 -11.40 -10.53 22.51
C LEU A 423 -11.09 -10.37 21.02
N PRO A 424 -12.09 -10.42 20.14
CA PRO A 424 -11.92 -10.28 18.71
C PRO A 424 -11.54 -8.86 18.33
N ILE A 425 -10.49 -8.71 17.53
CA ILE A 425 -10.08 -7.40 17.02
C ILE A 425 -10.10 -7.34 15.50
N ALA A 426 -10.21 -6.13 14.98
CA ALA A 426 -9.99 -5.80 13.59
C ALA A 426 -8.54 -6.07 13.20
N ASN A 427 -8.27 -6.39 11.92
CA ASN A 427 -6.95 -6.30 11.33
C ASN A 427 -6.71 -4.89 10.77
N TYR A 428 -5.48 -4.58 10.32
CA TYR A 428 -5.13 -3.24 9.87
C TYR A 428 -5.94 -2.71 8.67
N ALA A 429 -6.56 -3.59 7.86
CA ALA A 429 -7.46 -3.19 6.78
C ALA A 429 -8.91 -2.95 7.26
N GLU A 430 -9.20 -3.27 8.51
CA GLU A 430 -10.52 -3.17 9.14
C GLU A 430 -10.58 -2.07 10.21
N GLU A 431 -9.49 -1.33 10.43
CA GLU A 431 -9.40 -0.21 11.38
C GLU A 431 -8.61 0.97 10.79
N ASP A 432 -8.79 2.15 11.35
CA ASP A 432 -7.88 3.28 11.16
C ASP A 432 -6.74 3.20 12.16
N GLY A 433 -5.55 3.65 11.76
CA GLY A 433 -4.40 3.69 12.65
C GLY A 433 -3.13 4.24 12.00
N THR A 434 -2.02 4.14 12.74
CA THR A 434 -0.71 4.57 12.24
C THR A 434 0.35 3.50 12.48
N PHE A 435 1.36 3.47 11.58
CA PHE A 435 2.60 2.72 11.74
C PHE A 435 3.81 3.65 11.76
N THR A 436 4.85 3.26 12.48
CA THR A 436 6.16 3.93 12.47
C THR A 436 7.16 3.01 11.77
N ASN A 437 7.57 3.37 10.54
CA ASN A 437 8.45 2.55 9.73
C ASN A 437 9.91 2.54 10.23
N LEU A 438 10.78 1.80 9.54
CA LEU A 438 12.21 1.65 9.89
C LEU A 438 12.98 2.98 10.01
N ARG A 439 12.52 4.06 9.36
CA ARG A 439 13.14 5.40 9.41
C ARG A 439 12.48 6.33 10.43
N GLY A 440 11.62 5.81 11.29
CA GLY A 440 10.87 6.63 12.23
C GLY A 440 9.79 7.49 11.57
N ARG A 441 9.33 7.16 10.36
CA ARG A 441 8.22 7.88 9.73
C ARG A 441 6.90 7.31 10.19
N VAL A 442 6.08 8.15 10.80
CA VAL A 442 4.71 7.85 11.23
C VAL A 442 3.79 8.04 10.02
N GLN A 443 3.09 6.99 9.63
CA GLN A 443 2.26 6.94 8.43
C GLN A 443 0.87 6.42 8.78
N ARG A 444 -0.16 7.10 8.28
CA ARG A 444 -1.55 6.74 8.52
C ARG A 444 -2.04 5.72 7.49
N PHE A 445 -2.79 4.72 7.96
CA PHE A 445 -3.60 3.82 7.16
C PHE A 445 -5.08 3.99 7.51
N SER A 446 -5.97 3.69 6.56
CA SER A 446 -7.41 3.86 6.72
C SER A 446 -8.11 2.51 6.61
N GLN A 447 -9.22 2.39 7.34
CA GLN A 447 -10.13 1.27 7.21
C GLN A 447 -10.59 1.13 5.75
N THR A 448 -10.51 -0.07 5.20
CA THR A 448 -10.90 -0.40 3.82
C THR A 448 -12.05 -1.38 3.74
N LYS A 449 -12.27 -2.14 4.80
CA LYS A 449 -13.35 -3.12 4.88
C LYS A 449 -13.93 -3.18 6.29
N ALA A 450 -15.14 -3.71 6.42
CA ALA A 450 -15.75 -3.94 7.73
C ALA A 450 -15.11 -5.14 8.43
N ALA A 451 -14.92 -5.03 9.74
CA ALA A 451 -14.52 -6.15 10.58
C ALA A 451 -15.66 -7.20 10.68
N PRO A 452 -15.34 -8.50 10.82
CA PRO A 452 -16.36 -9.54 10.91
C PRO A 452 -17.03 -9.57 12.31
N GLY A 453 -18.31 -9.90 12.32
CA GLY A 453 -19.06 -10.11 13.55
C GLY A 453 -19.06 -8.92 14.50
N MET A 454 -18.63 -9.15 15.74
CA MET A 454 -18.50 -8.14 16.79
C MET A 454 -17.06 -7.63 16.96
N ALA A 455 -16.12 -7.99 16.08
CA ALA A 455 -14.74 -7.54 16.18
C ALA A 455 -14.67 -5.99 16.10
N ARG A 456 -13.82 -5.40 16.96
CA ARG A 456 -13.65 -3.94 17.09
C ARG A 456 -12.21 -3.55 16.76
N PRO A 457 -11.95 -2.28 16.42
CA PRO A 457 -10.59 -1.75 16.34
C PRO A 457 -9.78 -2.11 17.59
N SER A 458 -8.53 -2.49 17.38
CA SER A 458 -7.70 -3.00 18.47
C SER A 458 -7.43 -1.96 19.56
N TRP A 459 -7.24 -0.69 19.18
CA TRP A 459 -7.11 0.45 20.10
C TRP A 459 -8.39 0.69 20.91
N TRP A 460 -9.56 0.44 20.34
CA TRP A 460 -10.84 0.57 21.05
C TRP A 460 -10.94 -0.47 22.18
N VAL A 461 -10.69 -1.74 21.86
CA VAL A 461 -10.74 -2.84 22.83
C VAL A 461 -9.80 -2.60 24.01
N VAL A 462 -8.56 -2.18 23.74
CA VAL A 462 -7.58 -1.91 24.82
C VAL A 462 -7.97 -0.65 25.62
N GLY A 463 -8.53 0.37 24.97
CA GLY A 463 -9.08 1.56 25.62
C GLY A 463 -10.20 1.22 26.59
N ASP A 464 -11.16 0.38 26.18
CA ASP A 464 -12.26 -0.08 27.04
C ASP A 464 -11.75 -0.86 28.26
N ILE A 465 -10.72 -1.70 28.10
CA ILE A 465 -10.07 -2.42 29.21
C ILE A 465 -9.44 -1.43 30.20
N LEU A 466 -8.68 -0.42 29.69
CA LEU A 466 -8.06 0.58 30.55
C LEU A 466 -9.10 1.44 31.28
N ALA A 467 -10.20 1.80 30.63
CA ALA A 467 -11.30 2.53 31.24
C ALA A 467 -11.96 1.71 32.35
N ALA A 468 -12.22 0.41 32.12
CA ALA A 468 -12.78 -0.51 33.13
C ALA A 468 -11.85 -0.69 34.35
N LEU A 469 -10.52 -0.56 34.18
CA LEU A 469 -9.53 -0.57 35.26
C LEU A 469 -9.38 0.79 35.95
N GLY A 470 -10.05 1.85 35.48
CA GLY A 470 -9.89 3.22 36.00
C GLY A 470 -8.56 3.89 35.62
N ASN A 471 -7.83 3.33 34.66
CA ASN A 471 -6.47 3.74 34.28
C ASN A 471 -6.40 4.46 32.91
N GLY A 472 -7.54 4.87 32.35
CA GLY A 472 -7.59 5.52 31.04
C GLY A 472 -9.01 5.90 30.64
N SER A 473 -9.15 6.33 29.40
CA SER A 473 -10.44 6.66 28.75
C SER A 473 -10.75 5.68 27.62
N ALA A 474 -12.01 5.44 27.38
CA ALA A 474 -12.46 4.81 26.16
C ALA A 474 -12.31 5.80 24.99
N TYR A 475 -12.00 5.28 23.80
CA TYR A 475 -11.84 6.05 22.57
C TYR A 475 -12.83 5.51 21.53
N TYR A 476 -13.43 6.41 20.76
CA TYR A 476 -14.38 6.05 19.70
C TYR A 476 -13.80 6.31 18.29
N LEU A 477 -12.73 7.10 18.20
CA LEU A 477 -12.01 7.38 16.97
C LEU A 477 -10.51 7.13 17.16
N ALA A 478 -9.87 6.57 16.15
CA ALA A 478 -8.42 6.36 16.14
C ALA A 478 -7.65 7.69 16.32
N SER A 479 -8.18 8.79 15.78
CA SER A 479 -7.61 10.14 15.93
C SER A 479 -7.61 10.64 17.39
N GLU A 480 -8.59 10.24 18.21
CA GLU A 480 -8.61 10.55 19.64
C GLU A 480 -7.51 9.80 20.39
N ALA A 481 -7.39 8.48 20.13
CA ALA A 481 -6.32 7.66 20.70
C ALA A 481 -4.93 8.16 20.27
N PHE A 482 -4.79 8.58 18.98
CA PHE A 482 -3.56 9.19 18.49
C PHE A 482 -3.25 10.52 19.17
N SER A 483 -4.24 11.40 19.35
CA SER A 483 -4.06 12.70 20.02
C SER A 483 -3.64 12.53 21.47
N ALA A 484 -4.22 11.57 22.19
CA ALA A 484 -3.81 11.21 23.54
C ALA A 484 -2.35 10.71 23.55
N MET A 485 -1.99 9.81 22.63
CA MET A 485 -0.63 9.32 22.46
C MET A 485 0.36 10.45 22.17
N ALA A 486 0.04 11.35 21.24
CA ALA A 486 0.89 12.47 20.84
C ALA A 486 1.13 13.48 21.98
N SER A 487 0.21 13.61 22.93
CA SER A 487 0.37 14.43 24.13
C SER A 487 1.26 13.80 25.19
N GLU A 488 1.34 12.47 25.24
CA GLU A 488 2.05 11.71 26.26
C GLU A 488 3.46 11.28 25.82
N VAL A 489 3.68 11.06 24.52
CA VAL A 489 4.93 10.50 23.98
C VAL A 489 5.69 11.55 23.16
N PRO A 490 6.86 12.04 23.65
CA PRO A 490 7.61 13.13 23.02
C PRO A 490 7.95 12.92 21.55
N ALA A 491 8.16 11.66 21.11
CA ALA A 491 8.46 11.33 19.72
C ALA A 491 7.34 11.72 18.74
N PHE A 492 6.09 11.79 19.21
CA PHE A 492 4.90 12.14 18.41
C PHE A 492 4.39 13.56 18.69
N ALA A 493 5.11 14.35 19.51
CA ALA A 493 4.66 15.69 19.90
C ALA A 493 4.38 16.60 18.68
N GLY A 494 3.22 17.24 18.70
CA GLY A 494 2.76 18.13 17.60
C GLY A 494 2.21 17.43 16.38
N MET A 495 2.13 16.10 16.36
CA MET A 495 1.49 15.34 15.27
C MET A 495 -0.02 15.19 15.52
N SER A 496 -0.77 15.17 14.45
CA SER A 496 -2.19 14.83 14.39
C SER A 496 -2.48 14.08 13.08
N TYR A 497 -3.63 13.46 12.96
CA TYR A 497 -4.04 12.82 11.70
C TYR A 497 -4.05 13.81 10.52
N ASP A 498 -4.39 15.08 10.76
CA ASP A 498 -4.38 16.11 9.74
C ASP A 498 -2.96 16.48 9.31
N THR A 499 -2.04 16.66 10.29
CA THR A 499 -0.64 17.00 9.98
C THR A 499 0.13 15.83 9.34
N LEU A 500 -0.18 14.58 9.70
CA LEU A 500 0.37 13.40 9.04
C LEU A 500 -0.02 13.35 7.56
N GLY A 501 -1.24 13.73 7.24
CA GLY A 501 -1.76 13.70 5.87
C GLY A 501 -1.57 12.33 5.22
N MET A 502 -1.29 12.34 3.91
CA MET A 502 -1.14 11.12 3.11
C MET A 502 0.31 10.63 2.99
N ARG A 503 1.29 11.41 3.45
CA ARG A 503 2.73 11.14 3.31
C ARG A 503 3.42 10.78 4.63
N GLY A 504 2.76 11.05 5.75
CA GLY A 504 3.33 10.86 7.08
C GLY A 504 4.41 11.88 7.44
N LEU A 505 4.85 11.86 8.71
CA LEU A 505 5.87 12.73 9.28
C LEU A 505 6.93 11.88 10.00
N ALA A 506 8.18 12.35 10.01
CA ALA A 506 9.24 11.75 10.83
C ALA A 506 9.02 12.07 12.31
N VAL A 507 9.31 11.12 13.20
CA VAL A 507 9.34 11.36 14.66
C VAL A 507 10.38 12.42 15.02
N SER A 508 10.12 13.18 16.07
CA SER A 508 11.06 14.17 16.58
C SER A 508 12.36 13.49 17.04
N GLY A 509 13.49 13.78 16.37
CA GLY A 509 14.79 13.15 16.65
C GLY A 509 15.17 11.96 15.76
N GLY A 510 14.33 11.58 14.80
CA GLY A 510 14.68 10.62 13.75
C GLY A 510 15.61 11.25 12.71
N THR A 511 16.60 10.51 12.24
CA THR A 511 17.43 10.90 11.08
C THR A 511 16.54 11.06 9.85
N GLN A 512 16.59 12.24 9.22
CA GLN A 512 15.90 12.54 7.95
C GLN A 512 16.43 11.70 6.81
#